data_2aec31aa2e19d1f78ebae601aafdd49c
#
_entry.id   2aec31aa2e19d1f78ebae601aafdd49c
#
_cell.length_a   1.000
_cell.length_b   1.000
_cell.length_c   1.000
_cell.angle_alpha   90.00
_cell.angle_beta   90.00
_cell.angle_gamma   90.00
#
_symmetry.space_group_name_H-M   'P 1'
#
loop_
_entity.id
_entity.type
_entity.pdbx_description
1 polymer ?
#
loop_
_entity_poly.entity_id
_entity_poly.type
_entity_poly.pdbx_seq_one_letter_code
_entity_poly.pdbx_strand_id
1 'polypeptide(L)'
;MSLTGTHHAFASIDERGVNRALQAFFGARPHYLHYGSVPFVTSDSTTETLVQTIAFPGVPGGIAYAIDLTIPTTDLYPPDGALPPPLVLGPDQLSLTTEATITIGCTAGQSADGKRGQVMPVSTSLDVIAIGHPVSVYFSPGVGYVRFQLDQVLVENVAPPSLQAVLDCLLEMILSAVLSSVELPFNIIDVDFFKLILEAGPTIADNQIEIWGDVS
;
A
#
# COMPACT_ATOMS: atom_id res chain seq x y z
N MET A 1 26.19 -24.33 -7.17
CA MET A 1 25.32 -23.77 -8.22
C MET A 1 25.70 -22.30 -8.38
N SER A 2 25.67 -21.75 -9.61
CA SER A 2 25.92 -20.33 -9.82
C SER A 2 24.69 -19.55 -9.35
N LEU A 3 24.85 -18.46 -8.60
CA LEU A 3 23.75 -17.56 -8.20
C LEU A 3 23.08 -16.90 -9.40
N THR A 4 23.82 -16.70 -10.48
CA THR A 4 23.33 -16.07 -11.71
C THR A 4 22.55 -17.03 -12.62
N GLY A 5 22.62 -18.35 -12.39
CA GLY A 5 22.02 -19.35 -13.28
C GLY A 5 22.58 -19.27 -14.69
N THR A 6 21.72 -18.94 -15.66
CA THR A 6 22.09 -18.71 -17.07
C THR A 6 22.33 -17.24 -17.39
N HIS A 7 22.12 -16.31 -16.44
CA HIS A 7 22.25 -14.88 -16.61
C HIS A 7 23.64 -14.37 -16.19
N HIS A 8 24.00 -13.17 -16.61
CA HIS A 8 25.30 -12.55 -16.30
C HIS A 8 25.30 -11.84 -14.96
N ALA A 9 24.14 -11.37 -14.49
CA ALA A 9 24.01 -10.62 -13.24
C ALA A 9 22.82 -11.11 -12.40
N PHE A 10 22.99 -10.97 -11.10
CA PHE A 10 21.98 -11.24 -10.09
C PHE A 10 22.00 -10.12 -9.07
N ALA A 11 20.82 -9.65 -8.69
CA ALA A 11 20.66 -8.73 -7.58
C ALA A 11 19.48 -9.18 -6.71
N SER A 12 19.63 -9.00 -5.41
CA SER A 12 18.56 -9.27 -4.46
C SER A 12 18.48 -8.18 -3.40
N ILE A 13 17.29 -8.00 -2.86
CA ILE A 13 17.04 -7.17 -1.70
C ILE A 13 16.35 -8.02 -0.63
N ASP A 14 16.92 -8.06 0.56
CA ASP A 14 16.33 -8.76 1.69
C ASP A 14 15.14 -7.98 2.27
N GLU A 15 14.35 -8.64 3.09
CA GLU A 15 13.18 -8.07 3.75
C GLU A 15 13.50 -6.77 4.52
N ARG A 16 14.65 -6.72 5.20
CA ARG A 16 15.07 -5.51 5.91
C ARG A 16 15.34 -4.35 4.97
N GLY A 17 15.90 -4.64 3.80
CA GLY A 17 16.10 -3.66 2.73
C GLY A 17 14.79 -3.13 2.21
N VAL A 18 13.82 -4.02 1.96
CA VAL A 18 12.45 -3.65 1.53
C VAL A 18 11.79 -2.77 2.59
N ASN A 19 11.81 -3.18 3.86
CA ASN A 19 11.21 -2.42 4.96
C ASN A 19 11.85 -1.03 5.13
N ARG A 20 13.18 -0.90 4.96
CA ARG A 20 13.85 0.42 4.97
C ARG A 20 13.46 1.27 3.78
N ALA A 21 13.29 0.67 2.59
CA ALA A 21 12.83 1.38 1.41
C ALA A 21 11.41 1.91 1.60
N LEU A 22 10.49 1.11 2.17
CA LEU A 22 9.13 1.53 2.51
C LEU A 22 9.14 2.68 3.52
N GLN A 23 9.94 2.59 4.58
CA GLN A 23 10.10 3.67 5.56
C GLN A 23 10.58 4.97 4.91
N ALA A 24 11.58 4.89 4.03
CA ALA A 24 12.08 6.07 3.32
C ALA A 24 11.04 6.64 2.35
N PHE A 25 10.33 5.77 1.61
CA PHE A 25 9.30 6.19 0.66
C PHE A 25 8.15 6.90 1.35
N PHE A 26 7.54 6.27 2.36
CA PHE A 26 6.40 6.85 3.07
C PHE A 26 6.80 8.03 3.97
N GLY A 27 8.02 8.01 4.52
CA GLY A 27 8.55 9.15 5.25
C GLY A 27 8.74 10.39 4.38
N ALA A 28 9.11 10.21 3.11
CA ALA A 28 9.20 11.31 2.13
C ALA A 28 7.84 11.70 1.53
N ARG A 29 6.85 10.83 1.60
CA ARG A 29 5.53 11.01 0.96
C ARG A 29 4.38 10.63 1.91
N PRO A 30 4.21 11.32 3.03
CA PRO A 30 3.23 10.97 4.06
C PRO A 30 1.78 10.99 3.56
N HIS A 31 1.47 11.76 2.51
CA HIS A 31 0.13 11.82 1.94
C HIS A 31 -0.42 10.49 1.41
N TYR A 32 0.46 9.49 1.19
CA TYR A 32 0.02 8.11 0.87
C TYR A 32 -0.46 7.32 2.08
N LEU A 33 -0.24 7.83 3.28
CA LEU A 33 -0.70 7.19 4.51
C LEU A 33 -1.91 7.90 5.15
N HIS A 34 -2.22 9.12 4.70
CA HIS A 34 -3.25 9.96 5.31
C HIS A 34 -4.29 10.38 4.27
N TYR A 35 -5.51 9.94 4.46
CA TYR A 35 -6.65 10.21 3.58
C TYR A 35 -7.77 10.83 4.38
N GLY A 36 -8.42 11.84 3.85
CA GLY A 36 -9.58 12.41 4.53
C GLY A 36 -10.45 13.24 3.64
N SER A 37 -11.74 13.24 3.94
CA SER A 37 -12.69 14.13 3.32
C SER A 37 -12.81 15.44 4.13
N VAL A 38 -13.32 16.51 3.50
CA VAL A 38 -13.73 17.70 4.24
C VAL A 38 -14.82 17.29 5.26
N PRO A 39 -14.72 17.65 6.56
CA PRO A 39 -13.86 18.66 7.18
C PRO A 39 -12.56 18.12 7.82
N PHE A 40 -12.19 16.85 7.66
CA PHE A 40 -11.02 16.28 8.31
C PHE A 40 -9.71 16.75 7.67
N VAL A 41 -9.69 16.89 6.34
CA VAL A 41 -8.52 17.32 5.57
C VAL A 41 -8.82 18.62 4.84
N THR A 42 -7.84 19.53 4.80
CA THR A 42 -7.93 20.78 4.04
C THR A 42 -7.43 20.61 2.62
N SER A 43 -7.98 21.37 1.67
CA SER A 43 -7.63 21.26 0.24
C SER A 43 -6.20 21.65 -0.10
N ASP A 44 -5.50 22.31 0.80
CA ASP A 44 -4.12 22.80 0.68
C ASP A 44 -3.12 21.94 1.47
N SER A 45 -3.57 20.83 2.06
CA SER A 45 -2.67 19.91 2.76
C SER A 45 -1.68 19.27 1.79
N THR A 46 -0.40 19.25 2.18
CA THR A 46 0.68 18.58 1.45
C THR A 46 1.01 17.20 2.04
N THR A 47 0.49 16.90 3.21
CA THR A 47 0.75 15.67 3.97
C THR A 47 -0.40 14.70 3.98
N GLU A 48 -1.55 15.10 3.42
CA GLU A 48 -2.80 14.34 3.44
C GLU A 48 -3.43 14.35 2.05
N THR A 49 -4.08 13.26 1.68
CA THR A 49 -4.81 13.12 0.43
C THR A 49 -6.28 13.44 0.64
N LEU A 50 -6.78 14.48 -0.04
CA LEU A 50 -8.18 14.85 0.00
C LEU A 50 -9.02 13.84 -0.80
N VAL A 51 -10.01 13.24 -0.14
CA VAL A 51 -10.99 12.34 -0.74
C VAL A 51 -12.41 12.88 -0.62
N GLN A 52 -13.34 12.35 -1.39
CA GLN A 52 -14.73 12.77 -1.35
C GLN A 52 -15.47 12.12 -0.17
N THR A 53 -16.49 12.83 0.37
CA THR A 53 -17.42 12.26 1.34
C THR A 53 -18.22 11.12 0.71
N ILE A 54 -18.60 10.13 1.52
CA ILE A 54 -19.49 9.05 1.08
C ILE A 54 -20.91 9.59 1.03
N ALA A 55 -21.52 9.59 -0.14
CA ALA A 55 -22.93 9.99 -0.30
C ALA A 55 -23.84 9.01 0.44
N PHE A 56 -24.68 9.52 1.34
CA PHE A 56 -25.62 8.70 2.08
C PHE A 56 -27.02 9.29 2.01
N PRO A 57 -28.06 8.50 1.64
CA PRO A 57 -29.43 9.00 1.57
C PRO A 57 -29.90 9.60 2.91
N GLY A 58 -30.43 10.81 2.86
CA GLY A 58 -30.94 11.50 4.03
C GLY A 58 -29.87 12.23 4.89
N VAL A 59 -28.61 12.16 4.54
CA VAL A 59 -27.53 12.91 5.19
C VAL A 59 -27.02 13.99 4.23
N PRO A 60 -27.43 15.25 4.39
CA PRO A 60 -26.92 16.36 3.58
C PRO A 60 -25.38 16.48 3.74
N GLY A 61 -24.64 16.45 2.61
CA GLY A 61 -23.18 16.50 2.61
C GLY A 61 -22.50 15.15 2.78
N GLY A 62 -23.24 14.08 3.04
CA GLY A 62 -22.71 12.71 3.15
C GLY A 62 -22.01 12.43 4.49
N ILE A 63 -21.32 11.31 4.52
CA ILE A 63 -20.50 10.89 5.65
C ILE A 63 -19.07 11.31 5.37
N ALA A 64 -18.52 12.12 6.27
CA ALA A 64 -17.11 12.50 6.24
C ALA A 64 -16.28 11.42 6.96
N TYR A 65 -15.09 11.17 6.45
CA TYR A 65 -14.17 10.19 7.04
C TYR A 65 -12.71 10.61 6.87
N ALA A 66 -11.87 10.09 7.74
CA ALA A 66 -10.42 10.10 7.59
C ALA A 66 -9.87 8.70 7.85
N ILE A 67 -8.78 8.36 7.17
CA ILE A 67 -8.05 7.11 7.32
C ILE A 67 -6.58 7.45 7.45
N ASP A 68 -6.01 7.06 8.58
CA ASP A 68 -4.59 7.22 8.89
C ASP A 68 -3.97 5.83 8.98
N LEU A 69 -3.02 5.56 8.10
CA LEU A 69 -2.24 4.31 8.06
C LEU A 69 -0.90 4.53 8.74
N THR A 70 -0.43 3.56 9.49
CA THR A 70 0.97 3.50 9.90
C THR A 70 1.84 3.06 8.72
N ILE A 71 3.15 3.32 8.79
CA ILE A 71 4.07 2.82 7.76
C ILE A 71 4.01 1.29 7.78
N PRO A 72 3.66 0.65 6.64
CA PRO A 72 3.52 -0.79 6.58
C PRO A 72 4.86 -1.50 6.79
N THR A 73 4.80 -2.67 7.41
CA THR A 73 5.89 -3.62 7.48
C THR A 73 5.63 -4.78 6.53
N THR A 74 6.68 -5.26 5.90
CA THR A 74 6.62 -6.37 4.94
C THR A 74 7.23 -7.62 5.55
N ASP A 75 6.62 -8.76 5.27
CA ASP A 75 7.15 -10.10 5.49
C ASP A 75 7.15 -10.83 4.14
N LEU A 76 8.31 -11.28 3.69
CA LEU A 76 8.50 -11.95 2.41
C LEU A 76 8.37 -13.47 2.58
N TYR A 77 7.97 -14.18 1.50
CA TYR A 77 7.94 -15.63 1.54
C TYR A 77 9.37 -16.24 1.65
N PRO A 78 9.59 -17.27 2.54
CA PRO A 78 8.62 -17.85 3.48
C PRO A 78 8.38 -16.93 4.67
N PRO A 79 7.13 -16.88 5.20
CA PRO A 79 6.80 -15.97 6.29
C PRO A 79 7.53 -16.35 7.58
N ASP A 80 7.90 -15.33 8.36
CA ASP A 80 8.51 -15.52 9.68
C ASP A 80 7.53 -16.11 10.70
N GLY A 81 6.22 -15.93 10.47
CA GLY A 81 5.14 -16.42 11.33
C GLY A 81 3.89 -16.84 10.57
N ALA A 82 2.94 -17.43 11.30
CA ALA A 82 1.65 -17.78 10.72
C ALA A 82 0.79 -16.53 10.58
N LEU A 83 0.26 -16.31 9.38
CA LEU A 83 -0.75 -15.28 9.13
C LEU A 83 -2.11 -15.71 9.69
N PRO A 84 -2.98 -14.76 10.10
CA PRO A 84 -4.32 -15.09 10.54
C PRO A 84 -5.14 -15.70 9.40
N PRO A 85 -5.93 -16.76 9.66
CA PRO A 85 -6.81 -17.34 8.65
C PRO A 85 -7.84 -16.30 8.14
N PRO A 86 -8.19 -16.28 6.84
CA PRO A 86 -7.86 -17.27 5.81
C PRO A 86 -6.55 -17.02 5.06
N LEU A 87 -5.73 -16.05 5.45
CA LEU A 87 -4.54 -15.65 4.72
C LEU A 87 -3.46 -16.75 4.75
N VAL A 88 -2.88 -16.99 3.59
CA VAL A 88 -1.73 -17.89 3.43
C VAL A 88 -0.75 -17.24 2.46
N LEU A 89 0.48 -17.03 2.91
CA LEU A 89 1.55 -16.53 2.07
C LEU A 89 2.16 -17.68 1.26
N GLY A 90 2.12 -17.56 -0.05
CA GLY A 90 2.70 -18.52 -0.99
C GLY A 90 4.01 -18.03 -1.62
N PRO A 91 4.66 -18.89 -2.44
CA PRO A 91 5.81 -18.47 -3.25
C PRO A 91 5.47 -17.22 -4.07
N ASP A 92 6.47 -16.38 -4.30
CA ASP A 92 6.35 -15.09 -5.02
C ASP A 92 5.42 -14.06 -4.38
N GLN A 93 5.01 -14.27 -3.14
CA GLN A 93 4.15 -13.34 -2.42
C GLN A 93 4.87 -12.67 -1.25
N LEU A 94 4.34 -11.52 -0.87
CA LEU A 94 4.68 -10.80 0.35
C LEU A 94 3.40 -10.45 1.11
N SER A 95 3.52 -10.34 2.42
CA SER A 95 2.49 -9.70 3.23
C SER A 95 2.92 -8.30 3.62
N LEU A 96 1.93 -7.41 3.76
CA LEU A 96 2.07 -6.07 4.30
C LEU A 96 1.15 -5.94 5.49
N THR A 97 1.68 -5.57 6.64
CA THR A 97 0.90 -5.34 7.86
C THR A 97 0.98 -3.86 8.24
N THR A 98 -0.17 -3.24 8.47
CA THR A 98 -0.29 -1.85 8.93
C THR A 98 -1.46 -1.71 9.89
N GLU A 99 -1.40 -0.73 10.77
CA GLU A 99 -2.55 -0.29 11.56
C GLU A 99 -3.24 0.86 10.85
N ALA A 100 -4.57 0.79 10.74
CA ALA A 100 -5.42 1.83 10.19
C ALA A 100 -6.27 2.45 11.28
N THR A 101 -6.17 3.76 11.48
CA THR A 101 -7.14 4.52 12.30
C THR A 101 -8.17 5.15 11.38
N ILE A 102 -9.43 4.74 11.55
CA ILE A 102 -10.56 5.29 10.78
C ILE A 102 -11.37 6.20 11.67
N THR A 103 -11.55 7.44 11.23
CA THR A 103 -12.39 8.45 11.89
C THR A 103 -13.59 8.75 11.00
N ILE A 104 -14.80 8.62 11.54
CA ILE A 104 -16.05 8.83 10.80
C ILE A 104 -16.84 9.94 11.49
N GLY A 105 -17.39 10.84 10.69
CA GLY A 105 -18.27 11.90 11.14
C GLY A 105 -19.39 12.18 10.14
N CYS A 106 -20.59 12.44 10.62
CA CYS A 106 -21.66 12.93 9.75
C CYS A 106 -21.46 14.43 9.50
N THR A 107 -21.44 14.86 8.27
CA THR A 107 -21.50 16.29 7.96
C THR A 107 -22.91 16.77 8.27
N ALA A 108 -23.11 17.38 9.43
CA ALA A 108 -24.40 18.01 9.71
C ALA A 108 -24.63 19.10 8.68
N GLY A 109 -25.73 18.98 7.94
CA GLY A 109 -26.20 20.05 7.06
C GLY A 109 -26.21 21.38 7.84
N GLN A 110 -25.94 22.48 7.14
CA GLN A 110 -26.04 23.81 7.76
C GLN A 110 -27.41 23.92 8.40
N SER A 111 -27.44 24.09 9.74
CA SER A 111 -28.63 24.53 10.43
C SER A 111 -29.05 25.88 9.85
N ALA A 112 -30.34 26.16 9.77
CA ALA A 112 -30.88 27.41 9.26
C ALA A 112 -30.26 28.65 9.93
N ASP A 113 -29.63 28.49 11.09
CA ASP A 113 -28.96 29.53 11.86
C ASP A 113 -27.46 29.72 11.51
N GLY A 114 -26.97 29.07 10.46
CA GLY A 114 -25.58 29.18 10.01
C GLY A 114 -24.54 28.56 10.96
N LYS A 115 -24.96 27.95 12.05
CA LYS A 115 -24.05 27.20 12.95
C LYS A 115 -23.86 25.79 12.36
N ARG A 116 -22.64 25.45 11.97
CA ARG A 116 -22.24 24.06 11.66
C ARG A 116 -22.43 23.26 12.96
N GLY A 117 -23.35 22.31 12.93
CA GLY A 117 -23.46 21.33 14.00
C GLY A 117 -22.10 20.60 14.10
N GLN A 118 -21.49 20.68 15.27
CA GLN A 118 -20.22 20.02 15.53
C GLN A 118 -20.53 18.54 15.69
N VAL A 119 -20.23 17.75 14.67
CA VAL A 119 -20.36 16.30 14.73
C VAL A 119 -19.20 15.78 15.57
N MET A 120 -19.49 14.99 16.59
CA MET A 120 -18.45 14.27 17.34
C MET A 120 -17.95 13.12 16.45
N PRO A 121 -16.70 13.15 15.97
CA PRO A 121 -16.14 12.06 15.21
C PRO A 121 -15.99 10.83 16.10
N VAL A 122 -16.19 9.67 15.52
CA VAL A 122 -15.90 8.37 16.14
C VAL A 122 -14.69 7.78 15.45
N SER A 123 -13.66 7.42 16.21
CA SER A 123 -12.44 6.80 15.68
C SER A 123 -12.34 5.36 16.17
N THR A 124 -11.82 4.50 15.32
CA THR A 124 -11.49 3.10 15.62
C THR A 124 -10.16 2.73 14.96
N SER A 125 -9.35 1.93 15.64
CA SER A 125 -8.13 1.36 15.06
C SER A 125 -8.38 -0.08 14.65
N LEU A 126 -7.79 -0.47 13.53
CA LEU A 126 -7.94 -1.76 12.88
C LEU A 126 -6.57 -2.27 12.47
N ASP A 127 -6.37 -3.57 12.55
CA ASP A 127 -5.20 -4.22 11.97
C ASP A 127 -5.52 -4.63 10.53
N VAL A 128 -4.66 -4.25 9.61
CA VAL A 128 -4.83 -4.51 8.18
C VAL A 128 -3.66 -5.34 7.69
N ILE A 129 -3.96 -6.49 7.10
CA ILE A 129 -2.98 -7.38 6.51
C ILE A 129 -3.34 -7.55 5.03
N ALA A 130 -2.39 -7.24 4.17
CA ALA A 130 -2.54 -7.39 2.73
C ALA A 130 -1.53 -8.42 2.20
N ILE A 131 -1.95 -9.28 1.27
CA ILE A 131 -1.06 -10.14 0.50
C ILE A 131 -1.00 -9.60 -0.92
N GLY A 132 0.20 -9.56 -1.47
CA GLY A 132 0.44 -9.13 -2.83
C GLY A 132 1.68 -9.80 -3.42
N HIS A 133 1.91 -9.54 -4.68
CA HIS A 133 3.08 -10.04 -5.40
C HIS A 133 3.69 -8.93 -6.28
N PRO A 134 5.00 -9.00 -6.57
CA PRO A 134 5.65 -8.06 -7.44
C PRO A 134 5.30 -8.34 -8.91
N VAL A 135 5.09 -7.29 -9.68
CA VAL A 135 4.83 -7.35 -11.12
C VAL A 135 5.80 -6.44 -11.85
N SER A 136 6.43 -6.95 -12.90
CA SER A 136 7.29 -6.14 -13.77
C SER A 136 6.47 -5.39 -14.80
N VAL A 137 6.75 -4.10 -14.93
CA VAL A 137 6.18 -3.26 -16.00
C VAL A 137 7.32 -2.70 -16.84
N TYR A 138 7.36 -3.08 -18.11
CA TYR A 138 8.39 -2.64 -19.07
C TYR A 138 7.86 -1.55 -19.98
N PHE A 139 8.64 -0.48 -20.17
CA PHE A 139 8.39 0.54 -21.18
C PHE A 139 9.19 0.32 -22.46
N SER A 140 10.41 -0.23 -22.30
CA SER A 140 11.30 -0.61 -23.39
C SER A 140 12.31 -1.63 -22.84
N PRO A 141 13.06 -2.33 -23.69
CA PRO A 141 14.10 -3.23 -23.21
C PRO A 141 15.06 -2.55 -22.23
N GLY A 142 15.15 -3.06 -21.00
CA GLY A 142 16.00 -2.52 -19.94
C GLY A 142 15.48 -1.30 -19.21
N VAL A 143 14.27 -0.82 -19.52
CA VAL A 143 13.64 0.32 -18.83
C VAL A 143 12.27 -0.10 -18.32
N GLY A 144 12.09 -0.14 -17.02
CA GLY A 144 10.83 -0.49 -16.40
C GLY A 144 10.86 -0.26 -14.90
N TYR A 145 9.82 -0.70 -14.25
CA TYR A 145 9.69 -0.67 -12.79
C TYR A 145 8.96 -1.92 -12.27
N VAL A 146 9.23 -2.23 -11.01
CA VAL A 146 8.45 -3.22 -10.26
C VAL A 146 7.31 -2.49 -9.58
N ARG A 147 6.11 -3.01 -9.73
CA ARG A 147 4.92 -2.66 -8.94
C ARG A 147 4.53 -3.82 -8.05
N PHE A 148 3.78 -3.51 -7.02
CA PHE A 148 3.14 -4.53 -6.20
C PHE A 148 1.65 -4.59 -6.53
N GLN A 149 1.17 -5.79 -6.86
CA GLN A 149 -0.24 -6.07 -7.09
C GLN A 149 -0.83 -6.70 -5.84
N LEU A 150 -1.98 -6.19 -5.41
CA LEU A 150 -2.73 -6.70 -4.27
C LEU A 150 -3.52 -7.95 -4.67
N ASP A 151 -3.37 -9.03 -3.89
CA ASP A 151 -4.10 -10.29 -4.07
C ASP A 151 -5.25 -10.43 -3.08
N GLN A 152 -4.99 -10.14 -1.80
CA GLN A 152 -5.95 -10.30 -0.70
C GLN A 152 -5.75 -9.23 0.36
N VAL A 153 -6.83 -8.86 1.04
CA VAL A 153 -6.82 -8.00 2.23
C VAL A 153 -7.64 -8.65 3.32
N LEU A 154 -7.14 -8.62 4.53
CA LEU A 154 -7.86 -8.96 5.74
C LEU A 154 -7.84 -7.76 6.69
N VAL A 155 -9.00 -7.41 7.21
CA VAL A 155 -9.13 -6.38 8.25
C VAL A 155 -9.60 -7.07 9.52
N GLU A 156 -8.83 -6.90 10.58
CA GLU A 156 -9.16 -7.46 11.89
C GLU A 156 -9.65 -6.38 12.88
N ASN A 157 -10.24 -6.82 13.96
CA ASN A 157 -10.73 -5.96 15.05
C ASN A 157 -11.85 -4.98 14.66
N VAL A 158 -12.62 -5.27 13.61
CA VAL A 158 -13.75 -4.44 13.19
C VAL A 158 -14.92 -4.55 14.17
N ALA A 159 -15.30 -3.43 14.76
CA ALA A 159 -16.48 -3.34 15.61
C ALA A 159 -17.38 -2.15 15.17
N PRO A 160 -18.67 -2.34 14.92
CA PRO A 160 -19.41 -3.63 14.89
C PRO A 160 -19.14 -4.44 13.60
N PRO A 161 -19.33 -5.76 13.62
CA PRO A 161 -19.07 -6.64 12.46
C PRO A 161 -19.83 -6.29 11.19
N SER A 162 -20.93 -5.57 11.31
CA SER A 162 -21.74 -5.10 10.17
C SER A 162 -21.02 -4.07 9.28
N LEU A 163 -19.94 -3.45 9.78
CA LEU A 163 -19.13 -2.50 9.01
C LEU A 163 -17.97 -3.19 8.27
N GLN A 164 -17.67 -4.44 8.58
CA GLN A 164 -16.52 -5.14 8.04
C GLN A 164 -16.47 -5.11 6.52
N ALA A 165 -17.53 -5.51 5.84
CA ALA A 165 -17.56 -5.57 4.38
C ALA A 165 -17.35 -4.19 3.70
N VAL A 166 -17.80 -3.11 4.35
CA VAL A 166 -17.59 -1.74 3.85
C VAL A 166 -16.15 -1.32 4.04
N LEU A 167 -15.57 -1.63 5.19
CA LEU A 167 -14.19 -1.30 5.52
C LEU A 167 -13.20 -2.13 4.68
N ASP A 168 -13.47 -3.42 4.50
CA ASP A 168 -12.68 -4.29 3.61
C ASP A 168 -12.61 -3.68 2.20
N CYS A 169 -13.76 -3.34 1.62
CA CYS A 169 -13.83 -2.74 0.28
C CYS A 169 -13.08 -1.39 0.20
N LEU A 170 -13.24 -0.53 1.22
CA LEU A 170 -12.61 0.79 1.25
C LEU A 170 -11.09 0.68 1.39
N LEU A 171 -10.62 -0.18 2.27
CA LEU A 171 -9.19 -0.39 2.52
C LEU A 171 -8.53 -1.11 1.34
N GLU A 172 -9.19 -2.09 0.74
CA GLU A 172 -8.71 -2.75 -0.48
C GLU A 172 -8.48 -1.73 -1.61
N MET A 173 -9.43 -0.81 -1.81
CA MET A 173 -9.32 0.24 -2.82
C MET A 173 -8.14 1.18 -2.53
N ILE A 174 -7.97 1.62 -1.27
CA ILE A 174 -6.89 2.52 -0.87
C ILE A 174 -5.53 1.80 -0.97
N LEU A 175 -5.41 0.61 -0.41
CA LEU A 175 -4.16 -0.15 -0.45
C LEU A 175 -3.75 -0.52 -1.88
N SER A 176 -4.71 -0.88 -2.72
CA SER A 176 -4.44 -1.11 -4.15
C SER A 176 -3.91 0.15 -4.83
N ALA A 177 -4.49 1.32 -4.54
CA ALA A 177 -4.01 2.60 -5.07
C ALA A 177 -2.62 2.95 -4.54
N VAL A 178 -2.35 2.73 -3.25
CA VAL A 178 -1.04 2.97 -2.62
C VAL A 178 0.01 2.06 -3.22
N LEU A 179 -0.23 0.74 -3.25
CA LEU A 179 0.73 -0.24 -3.77
C LEU A 179 1.02 -0.03 -5.26
N SER A 180 0.02 0.33 -6.05
CA SER A 180 0.22 0.65 -7.47
C SER A 180 1.03 1.94 -7.69
N SER A 181 1.11 2.81 -6.68
CA SER A 181 1.92 4.04 -6.73
C SER A 181 3.38 3.83 -6.30
N VAL A 182 3.68 2.71 -5.64
CA VAL A 182 5.05 2.34 -5.27
C VAL A 182 5.72 1.73 -6.50
N GLU A 183 6.48 2.54 -7.20
CA GLU A 183 7.24 2.14 -8.39
C GLU A 183 8.72 2.06 -8.03
N LEU A 184 9.30 0.88 -8.11
CA LEU A 184 10.74 0.69 -7.92
C LEU A 184 11.40 0.64 -9.31
N PRO A 185 12.07 1.72 -9.76
CA PRO A 185 12.72 1.72 -11.07
C PRO A 185 13.91 0.76 -11.05
N PHE A 186 14.05 -0.03 -12.10
CA PHE A 186 15.21 -0.90 -12.27
C PHE A 186 16.14 -0.49 -13.41
N ASN A 187 16.21 0.77 -13.73
CA ASN A 187 17.30 1.33 -14.55
C ASN A 187 18.61 1.30 -13.76
N ILE A 188 18.92 0.16 -13.16
CA ILE A 188 19.80 0.14 -12.00
C ILE A 188 21.25 0.43 -12.38
N ILE A 189 21.66 0.17 -13.62
CA ILE A 189 23.05 0.43 -14.01
C ILE A 189 23.09 0.77 -15.51
N ASP A 190 23.04 2.04 -15.82
CA ASP A 190 23.50 2.59 -17.09
C ASP A 190 24.80 3.38 -16.84
N VAL A 191 25.92 2.69 -16.92
CA VAL A 191 27.23 3.30 -16.84
C VAL A 191 27.82 3.22 -18.25
N ASP A 192 28.15 4.31 -18.87
CA ASP A 192 28.61 4.56 -20.26
C ASP A 192 29.11 3.38 -21.13
N PHE A 193 29.52 2.27 -20.53
CA PHE A 193 30.00 1.03 -21.20
C PHE A 193 29.44 -0.26 -20.62
N PHE A 194 28.41 -0.19 -19.76
CA PHE A 194 27.84 -1.36 -19.11
C PHE A 194 26.34 -1.15 -18.93
N LYS A 195 25.55 -1.92 -19.63
CA LYS A 195 24.09 -1.89 -19.52
C LYS A 195 23.59 -3.22 -18.99
N LEU A 196 22.94 -3.19 -17.82
CA LEU A 196 22.24 -4.33 -17.29
C LEU A 196 20.80 -4.33 -17.82
N ILE A 197 20.43 -5.38 -18.53
CA ILE A 197 19.07 -5.60 -19.01
C ILE A 197 18.43 -6.64 -18.10
N LEU A 198 17.31 -6.30 -17.49
CA LEU A 198 16.55 -7.24 -16.67
C LEU A 198 15.87 -8.28 -17.58
N GLU A 199 16.17 -9.56 -17.39
CA GLU A 199 15.65 -10.65 -18.22
C GLU A 199 14.67 -11.54 -17.45
N ALA A 200 14.80 -11.65 -16.12
CA ALA A 200 13.92 -12.46 -15.30
C ALA A 200 13.71 -11.85 -13.90
N GLY A 201 12.55 -12.10 -13.32
CA GLY A 201 12.10 -11.60 -12.04
C GLY A 201 11.15 -10.40 -12.19
N PRO A 202 10.78 -9.73 -11.12
CA PRO A 202 11.13 -10.07 -9.73
C PRO A 202 10.44 -11.36 -9.27
N THR A 203 11.15 -12.15 -8.48
CA THR A 203 10.59 -13.28 -7.74
C THR A 203 10.85 -13.11 -6.26
N ILE A 204 10.01 -13.71 -5.41
CA ILE A 204 10.21 -13.71 -3.97
C ILE A 204 10.51 -15.12 -3.50
N ALA A 205 11.71 -15.31 -2.98
CA ALA A 205 12.18 -16.57 -2.42
C ALA A 205 13.15 -16.29 -1.27
N ASP A 206 13.21 -17.17 -0.30
CA ASP A 206 14.17 -17.13 0.81
C ASP A 206 14.25 -15.75 1.52
N ASN A 207 13.09 -15.10 1.74
CA ASN A 207 12.97 -13.76 2.34
C ASN A 207 13.72 -12.65 1.54
N GLN A 208 13.79 -12.82 0.22
CA GLN A 208 14.41 -11.88 -0.68
C GLN A 208 13.56 -11.66 -1.93
N ILE A 209 13.62 -10.44 -2.45
CA ILE A 209 13.16 -10.14 -3.80
C ILE A 209 14.38 -10.28 -4.72
N GLU A 210 14.29 -11.15 -5.69
CA GLU A 210 15.38 -11.53 -6.59
C GLU A 210 15.10 -11.09 -8.02
N ILE A 211 16.14 -10.60 -8.70
CA ILE A 211 16.10 -10.23 -10.11
C ILE A 211 17.36 -10.71 -10.82
N TRP A 212 17.21 -11.11 -12.08
CA TRP A 212 18.32 -11.54 -12.94
C TRP A 212 18.36 -10.68 -14.19
N GLY A 213 19.57 -10.45 -14.70
CA GLY A 213 19.76 -9.66 -15.89
C GLY A 213 20.99 -10.06 -16.67
N ASP A 214 21.04 -9.60 -17.91
CA ASP A 214 22.16 -9.80 -18.79
C ASP A 214 22.86 -8.49 -19.11
N VAL A 215 24.17 -8.60 -19.31
CA VAL A 215 25.03 -7.48 -19.64
C VAL A 215 25.15 -7.40 -21.15
N SER A 216 24.82 -6.26 -21.72
CA SER A 216 25.01 -5.98 -23.16
C SER A 216 26.03 -4.87 -23.40
#